data_0569dd1be8f69466cd078fee487b3922
#
_entry.id   0569dd1be8f69466cd078fee487b3922
#
_cell.length_a   1.000
_cell.length_b   1.000
_cell.length_c   1.000
_cell.angle_alpha   90.00
_cell.angle_beta   90.00
_cell.angle_gamma   90.00
#
_symmetry.space_group_name_H-M   'P 1'
#
loop_
_entity.id
_entity.type
_entity.pdbx_description
1 polymer ?
#
loop_
_entity_poly.entity_id
_entity_poly.type
_entity_poly.pdbx_seq_one_letter_code
_entity_poly.pdbx_strand_id
1 'polypeptide(L)'
;MKKIHLLYITFALLLTGLTSCEDLLTEEPNSKYDRDRYFDSEEKAEMAVMGIYSSLSDFNHYGWYEMAAPASDDTYYTARTQSDNQVHDIAHYQLNSTNTWIESLWKLKYEGIDRANLTIDGISGMTGYSENTRLKALEAEARFLRAFLAFDLVKGWGDV
;
A
#
# COMPACT_ATOMS: atom_id res chain seq x y z
N MET A 1 -2.90 2.12 -64.06
CA MET A 1 -1.95 3.00 -63.35
C MET A 1 -2.59 3.71 -62.17
N LYS A 2 -3.76 4.36 -62.29
CA LYS A 2 -4.41 5.08 -61.17
C LYS A 2 -4.70 4.23 -59.93
N LYS A 3 -5.05 2.93 -60.07
CA LYS A 3 -5.32 2.04 -58.94
C LYS A 3 -4.06 1.68 -58.12
N ILE A 4 -2.91 1.60 -58.77
CA ILE A 4 -1.63 1.29 -58.12
C ILE A 4 -1.15 2.49 -57.30
N HIS A 5 -1.31 3.70 -57.84
CA HIS A 5 -0.97 4.92 -57.09
C HIS A 5 -1.86 5.10 -55.84
N LEU A 6 -3.14 4.76 -55.93
CA LEU A 6 -4.06 4.81 -54.78
C LEU A 6 -3.62 3.82 -53.68
N LEU A 7 -3.16 2.63 -54.07
CA LEU A 7 -2.67 1.61 -53.16
C LEU A 7 -1.39 2.06 -52.42
N TYR A 8 -0.47 2.73 -53.09
CA TYR A 8 0.73 3.28 -52.45
C TYR A 8 0.42 4.44 -51.53
N ILE A 9 -0.55 5.29 -51.88
CA ILE A 9 -0.97 6.42 -51.01
C ILE A 9 -1.65 5.91 -49.73
N THR A 10 -2.53 4.87 -49.83
CA THR A 10 -3.15 4.27 -48.64
C THR A 10 -2.15 3.53 -47.78
N PHE A 11 -1.15 2.87 -48.37
CA PHE A 11 -0.09 2.19 -47.64
C PHE A 11 0.85 3.19 -46.94
N ALA A 12 1.19 4.30 -47.59
CA ALA A 12 1.98 5.37 -46.98
C ALA A 12 1.24 6.07 -45.84
N LEU A 13 -0.08 6.30 -45.94
CA LEU A 13 -0.90 6.85 -44.86
C LEU A 13 -1.03 5.90 -43.66
N LEU A 14 -1.06 4.58 -43.90
CA LEU A 14 -1.06 3.59 -42.79
C LEU A 14 0.28 3.56 -42.02
N LEU A 15 1.41 3.76 -42.72
CA LEU A 15 2.73 3.80 -42.10
C LEU A 15 2.97 5.03 -41.22
N THR A 16 2.36 6.17 -41.54
CA THR A 16 2.47 7.41 -40.70
C THR A 16 1.63 7.36 -39.43
N GLY A 17 0.64 6.47 -39.35
CA GLY A 17 -0.18 6.27 -38.14
C GLY A 17 0.47 5.44 -37.04
N LEU A 18 1.65 4.85 -37.29
CA LEU A 18 2.36 3.99 -36.32
C LEU A 18 3.41 4.74 -35.48
N THR A 19 3.59 6.03 -35.65
CA THR A 19 4.38 6.85 -34.74
C THR A 19 3.52 7.14 -33.50
N SER A 20 3.47 6.18 -32.60
CA SER A 20 2.94 6.37 -31.25
C SER A 20 3.81 7.40 -30.53
N CYS A 21 3.22 8.50 -30.11
CA CYS A 21 3.91 9.47 -29.25
C CYS A 21 4.12 8.82 -27.88
N GLU A 22 5.31 8.30 -27.61
CA GLU A 22 5.71 7.83 -26.26
C GLU A 22 5.61 8.95 -25.23
N ASP A 23 5.87 10.20 -25.64
CA ASP A 23 5.78 11.38 -24.74
C ASP A 23 4.37 11.64 -24.19
N LEU A 24 3.31 11.13 -24.85
CA LEU A 24 1.93 11.29 -24.37
C LEU A 24 1.56 10.31 -23.24
N LEU A 25 2.37 9.26 -23.08
CA LEU A 25 2.19 8.21 -22.08
C LEU A 25 3.13 8.39 -20.88
N THR A 26 4.10 9.30 -20.96
CA THR A 26 4.92 9.70 -19.82
C THR A 26 4.14 10.71 -18.99
N GLU A 27 3.56 10.24 -17.89
CA GLU A 27 2.99 11.12 -16.87
C GLU A 27 4.14 11.90 -16.21
N GLU A 28 4.22 13.22 -16.47
CA GLU A 28 4.99 14.09 -15.59
C GLU A 28 4.11 14.43 -14.38
N PRO A 29 4.39 13.83 -13.20
CA PRO A 29 3.61 14.13 -12.02
C PRO A 29 3.72 15.59 -11.67
N ASN A 30 2.59 16.31 -11.70
CA ASN A 30 2.49 17.71 -11.26
C ASN A 30 2.71 17.87 -9.75
N SER A 31 2.94 16.80 -9.03
CA SER A 31 3.22 16.83 -7.60
C SER A 31 4.72 16.90 -7.34
N LYS A 32 5.09 17.58 -6.28
CA LYS A 32 6.47 17.77 -5.81
C LYS A 32 7.17 16.43 -5.47
N TYR A 33 6.42 15.34 -5.40
CA TYR A 33 6.88 14.02 -4.98
C TYR A 33 6.65 13.02 -6.12
N ASP A 34 7.65 12.89 -6.99
CA ASP A 34 7.77 11.81 -7.94
C ASP A 34 8.34 10.59 -7.20
N ARG A 35 7.74 9.42 -7.38
CA ARG A 35 8.18 8.16 -6.77
C ARG A 35 9.65 7.87 -7.06
N ASP A 36 10.07 8.08 -8.31
CA ASP A 36 11.42 7.74 -8.76
C ASP A 36 12.49 8.74 -8.27
N ARG A 37 12.06 9.93 -7.82
CA ARG A 37 12.92 11.01 -7.31
C ARG A 37 12.74 11.30 -5.82
N TYR A 38 11.86 10.53 -5.14
CA TYR A 38 11.59 10.79 -3.73
C TYR A 38 12.79 10.49 -2.83
N PHE A 39 13.49 9.37 -3.10
CA PHE A 39 14.59 8.90 -2.27
C PHE A 39 15.93 9.52 -2.69
N ASP A 40 16.09 10.83 -2.49
CA ASP A 40 17.31 11.59 -2.82
C ASP A 40 18.14 11.99 -1.59
N SER A 41 17.64 11.78 -0.38
CA SER A 41 18.30 12.17 0.87
C SER A 41 17.91 11.25 2.04
N GLU A 42 18.80 11.14 3.05
CA GLU A 42 18.52 10.39 4.29
C GLU A 42 17.27 10.88 5.00
N GLU A 43 17.03 12.19 4.98
CA GLU A 43 15.86 12.80 5.59
C GLU A 43 14.57 12.29 4.95
N LYS A 44 14.51 12.17 3.62
CA LYS A 44 13.35 11.61 2.93
C LYS A 44 13.20 10.11 3.19
N ALA A 45 14.29 9.38 3.29
CA ALA A 45 14.26 7.98 3.71
C ALA A 45 13.65 7.82 5.12
N GLU A 46 14.05 8.67 6.07
CA GLU A 46 13.48 8.69 7.42
C GLU A 46 11.98 9.07 7.41
N MET A 47 11.60 10.08 6.63
CA MET A 47 10.20 10.45 6.45
C MET A 47 9.36 9.30 5.87
N ALA A 48 9.91 8.51 4.95
CA ALA A 48 9.23 7.33 4.40
C ALA A 48 9.01 6.25 5.49
N VAL A 49 10.00 5.99 6.33
CA VAL A 49 9.86 5.08 7.49
C VAL A 49 8.80 5.59 8.45
N MET A 50 8.77 6.89 8.75
CA MET A 50 7.72 7.51 9.57
C MET A 50 6.32 7.34 8.94
N GLY A 51 6.24 7.33 7.61
CA GLY A 51 5.02 7.02 6.87
C GLY A 51 4.49 5.60 7.13
N ILE A 52 5.37 4.63 7.41
CA ILE A 52 4.96 3.27 7.81
C ILE A 52 4.41 3.30 9.25
N TYR A 53 5.08 3.99 10.17
CA TYR A 53 4.59 4.16 11.54
C TYR A 53 3.21 4.80 11.62
N SER A 54 2.88 5.70 10.69
CA SER A 54 1.55 6.31 10.65
C SER A 54 0.43 5.27 10.47
N SER A 55 0.71 4.15 9.81
CA SER A 55 -0.25 3.03 9.70
C SER A 55 -0.47 2.31 11.03
N LEU A 56 0.48 2.37 11.96
CA LEU A 56 0.37 1.79 13.30
C LEU A 56 -0.33 2.72 14.28
N SER A 57 -0.30 4.03 14.04
CA SER A 57 -0.91 5.05 14.90
C SER A 57 -2.37 5.34 14.58
N ASP A 58 -2.90 4.79 13.51
CA ASP A 58 -4.30 4.95 13.14
C ASP A 58 -5.22 4.27 14.16
N PHE A 59 -6.36 4.90 14.44
CA PHE A 59 -7.38 4.35 15.35
C PHE A 59 -7.82 2.94 14.92
N ASN A 60 -7.92 2.68 13.63
CA ASN A 60 -8.29 1.36 13.12
C ASN A 60 -7.21 0.29 13.35
N HIS A 61 -5.95 0.66 13.56
CA HIS A 61 -4.95 -0.29 14.02
C HIS A 61 -5.24 -0.75 15.46
N TYR A 62 -5.68 0.16 16.32
CA TYR A 62 -6.22 -0.17 17.64
C TYR A 62 -7.52 -0.97 17.57
N GLY A 63 -8.23 -0.94 16.46
CA GLY A 63 -9.37 -1.81 16.19
C GLY A 63 -9.03 -3.29 16.28
N TRP A 64 -7.74 -3.66 16.17
CA TRP A 64 -7.29 -5.00 16.53
C TRP A 64 -7.58 -5.31 18.01
N TYR A 65 -7.38 -4.34 18.89
CA TYR A 65 -7.78 -4.45 20.27
C TYR A 65 -9.30 -4.59 20.42
N GLU A 66 -10.08 -3.83 19.69
CA GLU A 66 -11.54 -3.93 19.70
C GLU A 66 -12.05 -5.22 19.07
N MET A 67 -11.31 -5.81 18.14
CA MET A 67 -11.64 -7.12 17.57
C MET A 67 -11.27 -8.26 18.52
N ALA A 68 -10.15 -8.18 19.20
CA ALA A 68 -9.66 -9.21 20.10
C ALA A 68 -10.31 -9.16 21.49
N ALA A 69 -10.49 -7.97 22.06
CA ALA A 69 -11.04 -7.80 23.40
C ALA A 69 -12.50 -8.24 23.52
N PRO A 70 -13.41 -7.84 22.62
CA PRO A 70 -14.80 -8.30 22.68
C PRO A 70 -14.98 -9.81 22.49
N ALA A 71 -14.06 -10.46 21.78
CA ALA A 71 -14.09 -11.89 21.54
C ALA A 71 -13.37 -12.72 22.62
N SER A 72 -12.94 -12.09 23.71
CA SER A 72 -12.28 -12.75 24.83
C SER A 72 -13.26 -13.12 25.94
N ASP A 73 -12.85 -14.00 26.84
CA ASP A 73 -13.59 -14.39 28.05
C ASP A 73 -13.55 -13.33 29.17
N ASP A 74 -12.66 -12.33 29.03
CA ASP A 74 -12.52 -11.21 29.97
C ASP A 74 -13.54 -10.08 29.72
N THR A 75 -14.21 -10.07 28.58
CA THR A 75 -15.13 -9.01 28.21
C THR A 75 -16.46 -9.60 27.70
N TYR A 76 -17.55 -8.92 28.08
CA TYR A 76 -18.88 -9.29 27.62
C TYR A 76 -19.57 -8.10 26.98
N TYR A 77 -19.83 -8.19 25.69
CA TYR A 77 -20.50 -7.15 24.92
C TYR A 77 -21.98 -7.48 24.77
N THR A 78 -22.82 -6.80 25.53
CA THR A 78 -24.28 -7.05 25.55
C THR A 78 -25.08 -6.11 24.65
N ALA A 79 -24.54 -4.92 24.38
CA ALA A 79 -25.29 -3.89 23.68
C ALA A 79 -25.38 -4.18 22.19
N ARG A 80 -26.60 -4.23 21.68
CA ARG A 80 -26.89 -4.29 20.24
C ARG A 80 -27.58 -3.01 19.85
N THR A 81 -26.83 -1.98 19.51
CA THR A 81 -27.35 -0.76 18.92
C THR A 81 -27.13 -0.79 17.41
N GLN A 82 -27.81 0.08 16.68
CA GLN A 82 -27.66 0.12 15.23
C GLN A 82 -26.24 0.50 14.79
N SER A 83 -25.50 1.23 15.61
CA SER A 83 -24.08 1.59 15.39
C SER A 83 -23.08 0.51 15.86
N ASP A 84 -23.46 -0.37 16.77
CA ASP A 84 -22.57 -1.31 17.43
C ASP A 84 -22.74 -2.76 16.97
N ASN A 85 -23.64 -3.01 15.99
CA ASN A 85 -23.88 -4.35 15.49
C ASN A 85 -22.62 -5.08 15.03
N GLN A 86 -21.67 -4.37 14.42
CA GLN A 86 -20.45 -4.97 13.88
C GLN A 86 -19.51 -5.44 14.99
N VAL A 87 -19.36 -4.67 16.07
CA VAL A 87 -18.57 -5.06 17.23
C VAL A 87 -19.27 -6.20 17.98
N HIS A 88 -20.59 -6.15 18.11
CA HIS A 88 -21.39 -7.24 18.66
C HIS A 88 -21.18 -8.56 17.88
N ASP A 89 -21.17 -8.50 16.55
CA ASP A 89 -20.97 -9.67 15.71
C ASP A 89 -19.55 -10.25 15.88
N ILE A 90 -18.54 -9.40 16.07
CA ILE A 90 -17.18 -9.81 16.44
C ILE A 90 -17.19 -10.54 17.78
N ALA A 91 -17.81 -9.93 18.80
CA ALA A 91 -17.87 -10.46 20.16
C ALA A 91 -18.56 -11.84 20.27
N HIS A 92 -19.50 -12.10 19.37
CA HIS A 92 -20.29 -13.33 19.34
C HIS A 92 -19.87 -14.29 18.23
N TYR A 93 -18.69 -14.10 17.64
CA TYR A 93 -18.14 -14.93 16.55
C TYR A 93 -19.08 -15.06 15.33
N GLN A 94 -19.88 -14.02 15.08
CA GLN A 94 -20.80 -13.92 13.93
C GLN A 94 -20.18 -13.09 12.80
N LEU A 95 -18.93 -13.38 12.48
CA LEU A 95 -18.16 -12.63 11.49
C LEU A 95 -18.73 -12.85 10.08
N ASN A 96 -18.81 -11.76 9.33
CA ASN A 96 -19.19 -11.79 7.91
C ASN A 96 -18.30 -10.82 7.10
N SER A 97 -18.26 -11.04 5.79
CA SER A 97 -17.41 -10.27 4.87
C SER A 97 -17.83 -8.81 4.69
N THR A 98 -18.99 -8.41 5.23
CA THR A 98 -19.49 -7.03 5.16
C THR A 98 -19.20 -6.23 6.42
N ASN A 99 -18.47 -6.80 7.38
CA ASN A 99 -18.08 -6.10 8.60
C ASN A 99 -16.98 -5.09 8.28
N THR A 100 -17.32 -3.79 8.35
CA THR A 100 -16.42 -2.70 7.96
C THR A 100 -15.26 -2.48 8.92
N TRP A 101 -15.34 -2.96 10.16
CA TRP A 101 -14.22 -2.96 11.10
C TRP A 101 -13.13 -3.93 10.65
N ILE A 102 -13.54 -5.14 10.27
CA ILE A 102 -12.62 -6.17 9.75
C ILE A 102 -12.00 -5.71 8.42
N GLU A 103 -12.82 -5.15 7.52
CA GLU A 103 -12.34 -4.58 6.25
C GLU A 103 -11.31 -3.47 6.47
N SER A 104 -11.59 -2.54 7.39
CA SER A 104 -10.68 -1.43 7.71
C SER A 104 -9.34 -1.91 8.26
N LEU A 105 -9.34 -2.91 9.15
CA LEU A 105 -8.13 -3.53 9.67
C LEU A 105 -7.30 -4.18 8.57
N TRP A 106 -7.93 -4.95 7.72
CA TRP A 106 -7.29 -5.59 6.57
C TRP A 106 -6.62 -4.56 5.66
N LYS A 107 -7.40 -3.59 5.22
CA LYS A 107 -6.93 -2.53 4.33
C LYS A 107 -5.75 -1.75 4.91
N LEU A 108 -5.86 -1.31 6.15
CA LEU A 108 -4.82 -0.53 6.82
C LEU A 108 -3.49 -1.28 6.91
N LYS A 109 -3.52 -2.59 7.21
CA LYS A 109 -2.31 -3.39 7.30
C LYS A 109 -1.65 -3.60 5.95
N TYR A 110 -2.42 -3.84 4.90
CA TYR A 110 -1.88 -3.94 3.54
C TYR A 110 -1.35 -2.60 3.03
N GLU A 111 -2.00 -1.48 3.35
CA GLU A 111 -1.45 -0.15 3.04
C GLU A 111 -0.11 0.10 3.73
N GLY A 112 0.03 -0.31 4.98
CA GLY A 112 1.29 -0.23 5.72
C GLY A 112 2.38 -1.13 5.12
N ILE A 113 2.04 -2.34 4.70
CA ILE A 113 2.95 -3.27 4.02
C ILE A 113 3.42 -2.69 2.68
N ASP A 114 2.49 -2.10 1.90
CA ASP A 114 2.83 -1.47 0.62
C ASP A 114 3.79 -0.28 0.81
N ARG A 115 3.51 0.59 1.78
CA ARG A 115 4.43 1.68 2.17
C ARG A 115 5.80 1.14 2.56
N ALA A 116 5.85 0.03 3.31
CA ALA A 116 7.11 -0.59 3.71
C ALA A 116 7.87 -1.16 2.50
N ASN A 117 7.19 -1.80 1.56
CA ASN A 117 7.80 -2.30 0.33
C ASN A 117 8.42 -1.15 -0.49
N LEU A 118 7.65 -0.08 -0.72
CA LEU A 118 8.13 1.10 -1.43
C LEU A 118 9.35 1.75 -0.74
N THR A 119 9.33 1.81 0.59
CA THR A 119 10.41 2.37 1.40
C THR A 119 11.68 1.52 1.31
N ILE A 120 11.56 0.20 1.41
CA ILE A 120 12.68 -0.75 1.30
C ILE A 120 13.33 -0.64 -0.07
N ASP A 121 12.52 -0.68 -1.14
CA ASP A 121 13.01 -0.59 -2.52
C ASP A 121 13.66 0.77 -2.78
N GLY A 122 13.04 1.85 -2.33
CA GLY A 122 13.56 3.20 -2.48
C GLY A 122 14.89 3.41 -1.77
N ILE A 123 15.01 3.01 -0.50
CA ILE A 123 16.24 3.14 0.29
C ILE A 123 17.37 2.29 -0.31
N SER A 124 17.09 1.05 -0.69
CA SER A 124 18.10 0.15 -1.29
C SER A 124 18.62 0.65 -2.63
N GLY A 125 17.83 1.43 -3.37
CA GLY A 125 18.21 2.06 -4.63
C GLY A 125 18.98 3.38 -4.49
N MET A 126 19.13 3.93 -3.27
CA MET A 126 19.82 5.21 -3.06
C MET A 126 21.32 5.13 -3.34
N THR A 127 21.86 6.20 -3.93
CA THR A 127 23.30 6.34 -4.15
C THR A 127 24.06 6.27 -2.82
N GLY A 128 25.09 5.43 -2.75
CA GLY A 128 25.91 5.27 -1.55
C GLY A 128 25.27 4.39 -0.45
N TYR A 129 24.15 3.74 -0.72
CA TYR A 129 23.49 2.83 0.24
C TYR A 129 24.44 1.79 0.84
N SER A 130 25.31 1.18 0.02
CA SER A 130 26.25 0.11 0.46
C SER A 130 27.18 0.55 1.58
N GLU A 131 27.55 1.81 1.64
CA GLU A 131 28.49 2.38 2.62
C GLU A 131 27.77 3.13 3.75
N ASN A 132 26.46 3.38 3.61
CA ASN A 132 25.72 4.19 4.55
C ASN A 132 25.02 3.36 5.62
N THR A 133 25.56 3.39 6.84
CA THR A 133 25.01 2.67 8.00
C THR A 133 23.62 3.17 8.39
N ARG A 134 23.34 4.48 8.22
CA ARG A 134 22.02 5.05 8.55
C ARG A 134 20.94 4.54 7.62
N LEU A 135 21.20 4.51 6.31
CA LEU A 135 20.24 3.97 5.33
C LEU A 135 19.97 2.49 5.57
N LYS A 136 21.00 1.70 5.89
CA LYS A 136 20.82 0.28 6.27
C LYS A 136 19.96 0.11 7.53
N ALA A 137 20.13 0.98 8.51
CA ALA A 137 19.32 0.95 9.72
C ALA A 137 17.84 1.29 9.41
N LEU A 138 17.59 2.31 8.60
CA LEU A 138 16.24 2.69 8.17
C LEU A 138 15.57 1.59 7.33
N GLU A 139 16.30 0.94 6.44
CA GLU A 139 15.79 -0.21 5.70
C GLU A 139 15.45 -1.39 6.62
N ALA A 140 16.30 -1.69 7.59
CA ALA A 140 16.06 -2.75 8.57
C ALA A 140 14.81 -2.46 9.41
N GLU A 141 14.60 -1.20 9.79
CA GLU A 141 13.41 -0.73 10.50
C GLU A 141 12.14 -0.89 9.64
N ALA A 142 12.18 -0.50 8.36
CA ALA A 142 11.08 -0.72 7.42
C ALA A 142 10.75 -2.21 7.25
N ARG A 143 11.76 -3.09 7.17
CA ARG A 143 11.59 -4.55 7.11
C ARG A 143 10.94 -5.10 8.38
N PHE A 144 11.35 -4.61 9.55
CA PHE A 144 10.73 -4.97 10.82
C PHE A 144 9.26 -4.59 10.86
N LEU A 145 8.92 -3.36 10.48
CA LEU A 145 7.54 -2.88 10.48
C LEU A 145 6.67 -3.67 9.48
N ARG A 146 7.21 -4.00 8.32
CA ARG A 146 6.53 -4.89 7.36
C ARG A 146 6.21 -6.26 7.96
N ALA A 147 7.20 -6.87 8.62
CA ALA A 147 7.03 -8.17 9.26
C ALA A 147 6.00 -8.10 10.40
N PHE A 148 6.00 -7.03 11.18
CA PHE A 148 5.04 -6.80 12.25
C PHE A 148 3.61 -6.71 11.71
N LEU A 149 3.37 -5.93 10.65
CA LEU A 149 2.05 -5.80 10.01
C LEU A 149 1.59 -7.12 9.38
N ALA A 150 2.50 -7.85 8.72
CA ALA A 150 2.20 -9.16 8.16
C ALA A 150 1.87 -10.20 9.26
N PHE A 151 2.58 -10.16 10.38
CA PHE A 151 2.29 -11.03 11.53
C PHE A 151 0.90 -10.75 12.11
N ASP A 152 0.48 -9.49 12.15
CA ASP A 152 -0.86 -9.12 12.57
C ASP A 152 -1.94 -9.70 11.63
N LEU A 153 -1.69 -9.68 10.31
CA LEU A 153 -2.59 -10.32 9.34
C LEU A 153 -2.69 -11.82 9.57
N VAL A 154 -1.56 -12.50 9.75
CA VAL A 154 -1.53 -13.95 10.01
C VAL A 154 -2.32 -14.32 11.28
N LYS A 155 -2.22 -13.52 12.33
CA LYS A 155 -3.00 -13.75 13.57
C LYS A 155 -4.51 -13.69 13.34
N GLY A 156 -4.97 -12.81 12.46
CA GLY A 156 -6.39 -12.60 12.21
C GLY A 156 -6.99 -13.47 11.11
N TRP A 157 -6.22 -13.75 10.07
CA TRP A 157 -6.73 -14.38 8.85
C TRP A 157 -6.03 -15.69 8.46
N GLY A 158 -4.97 -16.06 9.17
CA GLY A 158 -4.18 -17.24 8.81
C GLY A 158 -3.19 -16.96 7.68
N ASP A 159 -2.99 -17.95 6.81
CA ASP A 159 -2.08 -17.79 5.67
C ASP A 159 -2.60 -16.74 4.68
N VAL A 160 -1.87 -15.66 4.51
CA VAL A 160 -2.20 -14.49 3.68
C VAL A 160 -1.08 -14.15 2.71
#